data_c7263572212248275c8fb0857c895810
#
_entry.id   c7263572212248275c8fb0857c895810
#
_cell.length_a   1.000
_cell.length_b   1.000
_cell.length_c   1.000
_cell.angle_alpha   90.00
_cell.angle_beta   90.00
_cell.angle_gamma   90.00
#
_symmetry.space_group_name_H-M   'P 1'
#
loop_
_entity.id
_entity.type
_entity.pdbx_description
1 polymer ?
#
loop_
_entity_poly.entity_id
_entity_poly.type
_entity_poly.pdbx_seq_one_letter_code
_entity_poly.pdbx_strand_id
1 'polypeptide(L)'
;MDIKLEKKTGLKAVFQKKNLPYAAVVVLIGFIGWLILRDNSSTLRVDAGLVNIATVEQGEFNDYVRLTGSVQPMTTVQLSPLESGVVERIVAEEGTSVKRGDVILEMSNNSLSMQILQSEADLAEKQNILRNTMIQMEQERLALRQEKLQLDLEVSRLHRTYQQNENLYNDNLLAREEYIRSKEDYELAVRKRDLVLERQKQDSLYRTSQVDQMEESLRSMQLNMELIRQRVDNLKVKAPIDGEV
;
A
#
# COMPACT_ATOMS: atom_id res chain seq x y z
N MET A 1 63.18 -7.31 -14.68
CA MET A 1 63.67 -8.39 -13.75
C MET A 1 62.46 -8.90 -13.00
N ASP A 2 61.78 -9.87 -13.64
CA ASP A 2 60.49 -10.44 -13.11
C ASP A 2 60.80 -11.61 -12.20
N ILE A 3 60.36 -11.50 -10.97
CA ILE A 3 60.40 -12.58 -10.00
C ILE A 3 59.04 -13.29 -10.03
N LYS A 4 58.98 -14.48 -10.65
CA LYS A 4 57.86 -15.40 -10.60
C LYS A 4 57.73 -15.99 -9.19
N LEU A 5 56.65 -15.74 -8.53
CA LEU A 5 56.25 -16.41 -7.28
C LEU A 5 55.55 -17.74 -7.64
N GLU A 6 56.16 -18.85 -7.29
CA GLU A 6 55.61 -20.18 -7.40
C GLU A 6 54.44 -20.40 -6.46
N LYS A 7 53.30 -20.76 -7.01
CA LYS A 7 52.13 -21.24 -6.23
C LYS A 7 52.42 -22.64 -5.69
N LYS A 8 52.59 -22.76 -4.39
CA LYS A 8 52.66 -24.08 -3.72
C LYS A 8 51.26 -24.70 -3.68
N THR A 9 51.01 -25.64 -4.58
CA THR A 9 49.85 -26.54 -4.59
C THR A 9 50.19 -27.81 -3.87
N GLY A 10 49.52 -28.11 -2.77
CA GLY A 10 49.67 -29.36 -2.03
C GLY A 10 49.23 -29.24 -0.58
N LEU A 11 48.94 -30.37 0.03
CA LEU A 11 48.48 -30.53 1.43
C LEU A 11 49.26 -29.72 2.47
N LYS A 12 50.45 -29.18 2.15
CA LYS A 12 51.26 -28.31 3.02
C LYS A 12 50.68 -26.86 3.15
N ALA A 13 49.79 -26.44 2.27
CA ALA A 13 49.17 -25.11 2.33
C ALA A 13 48.08 -25.03 3.41
N VAL A 14 47.55 -26.15 3.86
CA VAL A 14 46.48 -26.21 4.89
C VAL A 14 47.03 -26.00 6.29
N PHE A 15 48.34 -26.25 6.51
CA PHE A 15 48.97 -26.11 7.82
C PHE A 15 49.68 -24.78 8.10
N GLN A 16 49.46 -23.75 7.27
CA GLN A 16 49.96 -22.41 7.59
C GLN A 16 49.16 -21.84 8.75
N LYS A 17 49.83 -21.25 9.74
CA LYS A 17 49.26 -20.68 10.99
C LYS A 17 48.05 -19.78 10.78
N LYS A 18 47.88 -19.24 9.60
CA LYS A 18 46.74 -18.35 9.22
C LYS A 18 45.45 -19.12 8.88
N ASN A 19 45.57 -20.41 8.48
CA ASN A 19 44.42 -21.24 8.08
C ASN A 19 44.04 -22.29 9.13
N LEU A 20 44.73 -22.29 10.25
CA LEU A 20 44.47 -23.22 11.36
C LEU A 20 43.01 -23.19 11.85
N PRO A 21 42.33 -21.99 12.00
CA PRO A 21 40.95 -21.98 12.43
C PRO A 21 40.00 -22.59 11.38
N TYR A 22 40.28 -22.44 10.10
CA TYR A 22 39.44 -23.04 9.04
C TYR A 22 39.58 -24.56 8.96
N ALA A 23 40.81 -25.08 9.16
CA ALA A 23 41.03 -26.50 9.25
C ALA A 23 40.33 -27.14 10.46
N ALA A 24 40.32 -26.41 11.61
CA ALA A 24 39.56 -26.83 12.81
C ALA A 24 38.07 -26.90 12.55
N VAL A 25 37.49 -25.93 11.82
CA VAL A 25 36.08 -25.92 11.46
C VAL A 25 35.71 -27.09 10.54
N VAL A 26 36.53 -27.39 9.56
CA VAL A 26 36.31 -28.53 8.64
C VAL A 26 36.36 -29.87 9.39
N VAL A 27 37.30 -30.01 10.34
CA VAL A 27 37.40 -31.23 11.18
C VAL A 27 36.18 -31.31 12.11
N LEU A 28 35.72 -30.20 12.64
CA LEU A 28 34.54 -30.16 13.51
C LEU A 28 33.25 -30.51 12.76
N ILE A 29 33.08 -29.99 11.52
CA ILE A 29 31.95 -30.34 10.65
C ILE A 29 32.01 -31.82 10.25
N GLY A 30 33.19 -32.35 9.94
CA GLY A 30 33.40 -33.77 9.65
C GLY A 30 33.09 -34.66 10.85
N PHE A 31 33.47 -34.23 12.05
CA PHE A 31 33.18 -34.93 13.30
C PHE A 31 31.66 -34.93 13.64
N ILE A 32 30.99 -33.82 13.44
CA ILE A 32 29.53 -33.74 13.60
C ILE A 32 28.81 -34.61 12.54
N GLY A 33 29.25 -34.59 11.30
CA GLY A 33 28.76 -35.48 10.25
C GLY A 33 28.94 -36.96 10.58
N TRP A 34 30.10 -37.32 11.14
CA TRP A 34 30.37 -38.70 11.58
C TRP A 34 29.49 -39.09 12.78
N LEU A 35 29.20 -38.16 13.72
CA LEU A 35 28.27 -38.40 14.84
C LEU A 35 26.82 -38.59 14.37
N ILE A 36 26.41 -37.90 13.33
CA ILE A 36 25.03 -37.98 12.77
C ILE A 36 24.87 -39.28 11.95
N LEU A 37 25.93 -39.68 11.23
CA LEU A 37 25.93 -40.90 10.40
C LEU A 37 26.22 -42.17 11.20
N ARG A 38 26.59 -42.06 12.48
CA ARG A 38 26.79 -43.17 13.35
C ARG A 38 25.43 -43.73 13.74
N ASP A 39 25.01 -44.72 13.01
CA ASP A 39 23.79 -45.49 13.28
C ASP A 39 23.77 -45.96 14.73
N ASN A 40 22.94 -45.28 15.52
CA ASN A 40 22.66 -45.70 16.88
C ASN A 40 21.45 -46.66 16.83
N SER A 41 21.63 -47.75 16.11
CA SER A 41 20.63 -48.82 16.16
C SER A 41 20.66 -49.44 17.56
N SER A 42 19.70 -49.00 18.39
CA SER A 42 19.48 -49.68 19.66
C SER A 42 18.92 -51.09 19.35
N THR A 43 19.78 -52.06 19.41
CA THR A 43 19.31 -53.46 19.35
C THR A 43 18.65 -53.82 20.67
N LEU A 44 17.35 -53.95 20.61
CA LEU A 44 16.57 -54.50 21.74
C LEU A 44 16.90 -56.00 21.83
N ARG A 45 17.69 -56.40 22.82
CA ARG A 45 17.91 -57.82 23.14
C ARG A 45 16.70 -58.27 23.99
N VAL A 46 15.86 -59.06 23.39
CA VAL A 46 14.74 -59.71 24.06
C VAL A 46 15.18 -61.09 24.46
N ASP A 47 15.16 -61.36 25.77
CA ASP A 47 15.40 -62.71 26.26
C ASP A 47 14.33 -63.65 25.74
N ALA A 48 14.73 -64.75 25.11
CA ALA A 48 13.83 -65.73 24.53
C ALA A 48 12.88 -66.41 25.56
N GLY A 49 13.24 -66.30 26.86
CA GLY A 49 12.37 -66.79 27.96
C GLY A 49 11.19 -65.86 28.31
N LEU A 50 11.22 -64.60 27.80
CA LEU A 50 10.16 -63.60 28.03
C LEU A 50 9.19 -63.49 26.83
N VAL A 51 9.51 -64.20 25.73
CA VAL A 51 8.67 -64.18 24.54
C VAL A 51 7.76 -65.41 24.54
N ASN A 52 6.50 -65.19 24.65
CA ASN A 52 5.53 -66.26 24.53
C ASN A 52 5.25 -66.52 23.05
N ILE A 53 5.74 -67.61 22.54
CA ILE A 53 5.55 -68.04 21.15
C ILE A 53 4.29 -68.91 21.14
N ALA A 54 3.22 -68.38 20.58
CA ALA A 54 1.98 -69.12 20.36
C ALA A 54 1.77 -69.36 18.87
N THR A 55 1.30 -70.52 18.52
CA THR A 55 0.88 -70.84 17.15
C THR A 55 -0.42 -70.10 16.88
N VAL A 56 -0.45 -69.36 15.80
CA VAL A 56 -1.67 -68.62 15.39
C VAL A 56 -2.62 -69.64 14.77
N GLU A 57 -3.71 -69.89 15.43
CA GLU A 57 -4.84 -70.66 14.91
C GLU A 57 -5.88 -69.68 14.35
N GLN A 58 -6.36 -69.95 13.15
CA GLN A 58 -7.39 -69.17 12.53
C GLN A 58 -8.73 -69.63 13.08
N GLY A 59 -9.37 -68.82 13.92
CA GLY A 59 -10.71 -68.99 14.45
C GLY A 59 -11.49 -67.70 14.43
N GLU A 60 -12.81 -67.80 14.40
CA GLU A 60 -13.68 -66.65 14.56
C GLU A 60 -13.68 -66.21 16.03
N PHE A 61 -13.00 -65.09 16.30
CA PHE A 61 -13.04 -64.41 17.59
C PHE A 61 -14.05 -63.27 17.53
N ASN A 62 -15.23 -63.48 18.05
CA ASN A 62 -16.30 -62.49 18.11
C ASN A 62 -16.49 -62.03 19.57
N ASP A 63 -15.68 -61.06 19.98
CA ASP A 63 -15.88 -60.38 21.27
C ASP A 63 -16.64 -59.08 21.06
N TYR A 64 -17.91 -59.08 21.47
CA TYR A 64 -18.78 -57.91 21.33
C TYR A 64 -18.85 -57.15 22.65
N VAL A 65 -18.08 -56.03 22.72
CA VAL A 65 -18.23 -55.10 23.82
C VAL A 65 -19.24 -54.01 23.43
N ARG A 66 -20.39 -54.01 24.11
CA ARG A 66 -21.34 -52.90 23.95
C ARG A 66 -20.86 -51.71 24.78
N LEU A 67 -20.39 -50.69 24.10
CA LEU A 67 -20.03 -49.43 24.73
C LEU A 67 -21.12 -48.39 24.40
N THR A 68 -21.67 -47.80 25.44
CA THR A 68 -22.51 -46.61 25.33
C THR A 68 -21.57 -45.39 25.35
N GLY A 69 -21.55 -44.60 24.27
CA GLY A 69 -20.85 -43.36 24.18
C GLY A 69 -21.84 -42.21 24.00
N SER A 70 -21.48 -41.03 24.45
CA SER A 70 -22.16 -39.78 24.10
C SER A 70 -21.30 -39.02 23.09
N VAL A 71 -21.92 -38.54 22.02
CA VAL A 71 -21.26 -37.67 21.07
C VAL A 71 -21.25 -36.26 21.65
N GLN A 72 -20.07 -35.70 21.75
CA GLN A 72 -19.90 -34.31 22.17
C GLN A 72 -19.20 -33.54 21.05
N PRO A 73 -19.52 -32.26 20.84
CA PRO A 73 -18.85 -31.46 19.86
C PRO A 73 -17.35 -31.33 20.22
N MET A 74 -16.49 -31.49 19.25
CA MET A 74 -15.05 -31.37 19.42
C MET A 74 -14.63 -29.94 19.80
N THR A 75 -15.34 -28.94 19.25
CA THR A 75 -15.14 -27.54 19.52
C THR A 75 -16.49 -26.82 19.52
N THR A 76 -16.74 -26.04 20.55
CA THR A 76 -17.90 -25.14 20.61
C THR A 76 -17.39 -23.70 20.57
N VAL A 77 -17.88 -22.91 19.64
CA VAL A 77 -17.57 -21.51 19.50
C VAL A 77 -18.80 -20.68 19.82
N GLN A 78 -18.71 -19.86 20.84
CA GLN A 78 -19.76 -18.91 21.16
C GLN A 78 -19.54 -17.63 20.31
N LEU A 79 -20.52 -17.31 19.45
CA LEU A 79 -20.48 -16.13 18.61
C LEU A 79 -21.08 -14.93 19.33
N SER A 80 -20.33 -13.82 19.34
CA SER A 80 -20.83 -12.52 19.77
C SER A 80 -20.74 -11.55 18.59
N PRO A 81 -21.81 -10.82 18.27
CA PRO A 81 -21.75 -9.84 17.20
C PRO A 81 -20.76 -8.74 17.54
N LEU A 82 -20.02 -8.26 16.53
CA LEU A 82 -19.04 -7.17 16.67
C LEU A 82 -19.71 -5.80 16.78
N GLU A 83 -20.91 -5.66 16.20
CA GLU A 83 -21.72 -4.43 16.24
C GLU A 83 -23.04 -4.70 16.91
N SER A 84 -23.56 -3.71 17.62
CA SER A 84 -24.89 -3.78 18.22
C SER A 84 -25.97 -3.60 17.14
N GLY A 85 -27.06 -4.35 17.25
CA GLY A 85 -28.17 -4.22 16.30
C GLY A 85 -29.38 -5.07 16.71
N VAL A 86 -30.42 -5.01 15.90
CA VAL A 86 -31.61 -5.85 16.04
C VAL A 86 -31.50 -6.98 15.02
N VAL A 87 -31.76 -8.20 15.43
CA VAL A 87 -31.80 -9.33 14.50
C VAL A 87 -32.95 -9.13 13.52
N GLU A 88 -32.63 -9.03 12.25
CA GLU A 88 -33.59 -8.85 11.17
C GLU A 88 -34.00 -10.21 10.58
N ARG A 89 -32.99 -11.08 10.38
CA ARG A 89 -33.24 -12.40 9.78
C ARG A 89 -32.22 -13.43 10.30
N ILE A 90 -32.73 -14.59 10.68
CA ILE A 90 -31.92 -15.78 10.92
C ILE A 90 -31.82 -16.53 9.59
N VAL A 91 -30.60 -16.75 9.12
CA VAL A 91 -30.32 -17.41 7.83
C VAL A 91 -30.06 -18.89 8.02
N ALA A 92 -29.31 -19.26 9.05
CA ALA A 92 -29.06 -20.65 9.42
C ALA A 92 -29.79 -20.96 10.72
N GLU A 93 -30.70 -21.96 10.67
CA GLU A 93 -31.42 -22.45 11.83
C GLU A 93 -30.58 -23.47 12.60
N GLU A 94 -30.95 -23.76 13.87
CA GLU A 94 -30.31 -24.77 14.68
C GLU A 94 -30.31 -26.13 13.97
N GLY A 95 -29.18 -26.84 13.98
CA GLY A 95 -29.00 -28.10 13.27
C GLY A 95 -28.58 -27.95 11.81
N THR A 96 -28.39 -26.74 11.31
CA THR A 96 -27.93 -26.51 9.92
C THR A 96 -26.41 -26.58 9.83
N SER A 97 -25.92 -27.36 8.86
CA SER A 97 -24.47 -27.39 8.56
C SER A 97 -24.05 -26.13 7.79
N VAL A 98 -23.06 -25.45 8.31
CA VAL A 98 -22.50 -24.21 7.75
C VAL A 98 -21.00 -24.35 7.51
N LYS A 99 -20.50 -23.64 6.51
CA LYS A 99 -19.07 -23.51 6.23
C LYS A 99 -18.54 -22.19 6.77
N ARG A 100 -17.24 -22.16 7.00
CA ARG A 100 -16.56 -20.93 7.39
C ARG A 100 -16.86 -19.80 6.41
N GLY A 101 -17.39 -18.70 6.93
CA GLY A 101 -17.76 -17.50 6.16
C GLY A 101 -19.23 -17.43 5.80
N ASP A 102 -20.01 -18.52 5.98
CA ASP A 102 -21.45 -18.51 5.75
C ASP A 102 -22.14 -17.59 6.75
N VAL A 103 -23.15 -16.85 6.30
CA VAL A 103 -23.93 -15.96 7.15
C VAL A 103 -24.93 -16.77 7.97
N ILE A 104 -24.85 -16.66 9.30
CA ILE A 104 -25.77 -17.32 10.24
C ILE A 104 -26.99 -16.45 10.50
N LEU A 105 -26.75 -15.17 10.79
CA LEU A 105 -27.83 -14.20 11.02
C LEU A 105 -27.46 -12.82 10.46
N GLU A 106 -28.46 -12.07 10.08
CA GLU A 106 -28.35 -10.67 9.64
C GLU A 106 -29.00 -9.77 10.69
N MET A 107 -28.27 -8.72 11.04
CA MET A 107 -28.72 -7.68 11.98
C MET A 107 -28.91 -6.38 11.25
N SER A 108 -29.79 -5.52 11.78
CA SER A 108 -29.95 -4.15 11.34
C SER A 108 -29.58 -3.16 12.44
N ASN A 109 -29.02 -2.04 12.04
CA ASN A 109 -28.71 -0.93 12.92
C ASN A 109 -29.02 0.40 12.19
N ASN A 110 -30.15 1.03 12.57
CA ASN A 110 -30.59 2.28 11.96
C ASN A 110 -29.60 3.43 12.14
N SER A 111 -28.92 3.48 13.29
CA SER A 111 -27.90 4.52 13.53
C SER A 111 -26.73 4.39 12.54
N LEU A 112 -26.25 3.16 12.32
CA LEU A 112 -25.16 2.88 11.37
C LEU A 112 -25.62 3.14 9.93
N SER A 113 -26.88 2.80 9.59
CA SER A 113 -27.46 3.10 8.27
C SER A 113 -27.55 4.60 8.01
N MET A 114 -27.94 5.38 9.01
CA MET A 114 -27.95 6.85 8.90
C MET A 114 -26.53 7.41 8.79
N GLN A 115 -25.57 6.85 9.52
CA GLN A 115 -24.16 7.26 9.46
C GLN A 115 -23.56 7.04 8.08
N ILE A 116 -23.86 5.91 7.41
CA ILE A 116 -23.38 5.64 6.05
C ILE A 116 -23.97 6.65 5.05
N LEU A 117 -25.29 6.88 5.12
CA LEU A 117 -25.96 7.84 4.25
C LEU A 117 -25.40 9.25 4.43
N GLN A 118 -25.16 9.68 5.67
CA GLN A 118 -24.55 10.97 5.95
C GLN A 118 -23.14 11.06 5.37
N SER A 119 -22.31 10.03 5.59
CA SER A 119 -20.94 10.02 5.07
C SER A 119 -20.89 9.96 3.53
N GLU A 120 -21.85 9.31 2.89
CA GLU A 120 -22.00 9.31 1.43
C GLU A 120 -22.40 10.70 0.90
N ALA A 121 -23.31 11.38 1.58
CA ALA A 121 -23.70 12.74 1.22
C ALA A 121 -22.53 13.73 1.39
N ASP A 122 -21.81 13.64 2.51
CA ASP A 122 -20.64 14.49 2.79
C ASP A 122 -19.51 14.24 1.76
N LEU A 123 -19.26 12.99 1.39
CA LEU A 123 -18.30 12.63 0.35
C LEU A 123 -18.70 13.21 -1.01
N ALA A 124 -19.97 13.06 -1.40
CA ALA A 124 -20.49 13.59 -2.65
C ALA A 124 -20.42 15.13 -2.69
N GLU A 125 -20.73 15.80 -1.58
CA GLU A 125 -20.61 17.26 -1.45
C GLU A 125 -19.13 17.68 -1.65
N LYS A 126 -18.19 17.04 -0.97
CA LYS A 126 -16.76 17.38 -1.10
C LYS A 126 -16.22 17.13 -2.50
N GLN A 127 -16.66 16.06 -3.16
CA GLN A 127 -16.32 15.80 -4.56
C GLN A 127 -16.84 16.90 -5.48
N ASN A 128 -18.07 17.39 -5.26
CA ASN A 128 -18.62 18.51 -6.03
C ASN A 128 -17.86 19.81 -5.78
N ILE A 129 -17.50 20.10 -4.52
CA ILE A 129 -16.68 21.26 -4.17
C ILE A 129 -15.33 21.20 -4.89
N LEU A 130 -14.63 20.07 -4.84
CA LEU A 130 -13.36 19.89 -5.54
C LEU A 130 -13.52 20.13 -7.04
N ARG A 131 -14.53 19.52 -7.67
CA ARG A 131 -14.82 19.70 -9.09
C ARG A 131 -15.06 21.16 -9.46
N ASN A 132 -15.90 21.85 -8.69
CA ASN A 132 -16.18 23.26 -8.92
C ASN A 132 -14.93 24.13 -8.74
N THR A 133 -14.14 23.86 -7.72
CA THR A 133 -12.86 24.53 -7.48
C THR A 133 -11.90 24.32 -8.64
N MET A 134 -11.77 23.10 -9.16
CA MET A 134 -10.92 22.80 -10.32
C MET A 134 -11.40 23.53 -11.59
N ILE A 135 -12.72 23.61 -11.81
CA ILE A 135 -13.28 24.36 -12.94
C ILE A 135 -12.97 25.86 -12.81
N GLN A 136 -13.18 26.43 -11.62
CA GLN A 136 -12.85 27.83 -11.36
C GLN A 136 -11.37 28.11 -11.57
N MET A 137 -10.48 27.27 -11.05
CA MET A 137 -9.03 27.38 -11.22
C MET A 137 -8.64 27.32 -12.70
N GLU A 138 -9.28 26.46 -13.50
CA GLU A 138 -9.02 26.39 -14.92
C GLU A 138 -9.47 27.67 -15.66
N GLN A 139 -10.62 28.23 -15.30
CA GLN A 139 -11.08 29.51 -15.85
C GLN A 139 -10.10 30.64 -15.53
N GLU A 140 -9.62 30.74 -14.29
CA GLU A 140 -8.62 31.72 -13.88
C GLU A 140 -7.28 31.50 -14.62
N ARG A 141 -6.86 30.27 -14.80
CA ARG A 141 -5.67 29.92 -15.58
C ARG A 141 -5.78 30.40 -17.02
N LEU A 142 -6.92 30.18 -17.64
CA LEU A 142 -7.18 30.65 -19.00
C LEU A 142 -7.21 32.18 -19.08
N ALA A 143 -7.80 32.87 -18.11
CA ALA A 143 -7.80 34.32 -18.04
C ALA A 143 -6.37 34.89 -17.94
N LEU A 144 -5.54 34.34 -17.03
CA LEU A 144 -4.13 34.73 -16.90
C LEU A 144 -3.34 34.46 -18.19
N ARG A 145 -3.61 33.33 -18.86
CA ARG A 145 -2.96 33.01 -20.13
C ARG A 145 -3.35 34.01 -21.25
N GLN A 146 -4.62 34.44 -21.27
CA GLN A 146 -5.08 35.45 -22.19
C GLN A 146 -4.42 36.81 -21.88
N GLU A 147 -4.37 37.22 -20.62
CA GLU A 147 -3.70 38.44 -20.18
C GLU A 147 -2.22 38.44 -20.59
N LYS A 148 -1.51 37.34 -20.33
CA LYS A 148 -0.12 37.16 -20.75
C LYS A 148 0.05 37.29 -22.25
N LEU A 149 -0.81 36.67 -23.05
CA LEU A 149 -0.72 36.76 -24.52
C LEU A 149 -0.91 38.20 -25.01
N GLN A 150 -1.82 38.97 -24.42
CA GLN A 150 -2.02 40.37 -24.73
C GLN A 150 -0.76 41.20 -24.42
N LEU A 151 -0.15 40.98 -23.23
CA LEU A 151 1.06 41.65 -22.84
C LEU A 151 2.28 41.27 -23.72
N ASP A 152 2.39 40.00 -24.13
CA ASP A 152 3.45 39.55 -25.05
C ASP A 152 3.31 40.22 -26.40
N LEU A 153 2.08 40.44 -26.90
CA LEU A 153 1.85 41.21 -28.14
C LEU A 153 2.17 42.69 -27.95
N GLU A 154 1.80 43.29 -26.81
CA GLU A 154 2.11 44.69 -26.49
C GLU A 154 3.64 44.90 -26.38
N VAL A 155 4.34 44.04 -25.66
CA VAL A 155 5.81 44.05 -25.57
C VAL A 155 6.44 43.98 -26.96
N SER A 156 5.94 43.05 -27.82
CA SER A 156 6.46 42.90 -29.18
C SER A 156 6.23 44.13 -30.05
N ARG A 157 5.06 44.79 -29.87
CA ARG A 157 4.76 46.05 -30.60
C ARG A 157 5.67 47.19 -30.14
N LEU A 158 5.72 47.41 -28.83
CA LEU A 158 6.55 48.50 -28.26
C LEU A 158 8.03 48.29 -28.48
N HIS A 159 8.49 47.04 -28.47
CA HIS A 159 9.89 46.71 -28.81
C HIS A 159 10.23 47.13 -30.25
N ARG A 160 9.35 46.86 -31.23
CA ARG A 160 9.56 47.30 -32.61
C ARG A 160 9.57 48.82 -32.71
N THR A 161 8.67 49.54 -32.04
CA THR A 161 8.62 50.99 -31.99
C THR A 161 9.91 51.56 -31.37
N TYR A 162 10.34 51.00 -30.25
CA TYR A 162 11.59 51.37 -29.59
C TYR A 162 12.78 51.18 -30.53
N GLN A 163 12.94 50.03 -31.17
CA GLN A 163 14.02 49.75 -32.12
C GLN A 163 14.03 50.74 -33.32
N GLN A 164 12.84 51.04 -33.86
CA GLN A 164 12.69 52.00 -34.94
C GLN A 164 13.13 53.39 -34.49
N ASN A 165 12.67 53.84 -33.30
CA ASN A 165 13.02 55.15 -32.75
C ASN A 165 14.51 55.24 -32.35
N GLU A 166 15.09 54.16 -31.89
CA GLU A 166 16.54 54.06 -31.60
C GLU A 166 17.38 54.26 -32.86
N ASN A 167 17.00 53.61 -33.98
CA ASN A 167 17.69 53.81 -35.26
C ASN A 167 17.55 55.25 -35.76
N LEU A 168 16.31 55.80 -35.71
CA LEU A 168 16.10 57.21 -36.14
C LEU A 168 16.84 58.22 -35.27
N TYR A 169 16.95 57.98 -33.96
CA TYR A 169 17.68 58.77 -33.01
C TYR A 169 19.18 58.73 -33.32
N ASN A 170 19.72 57.56 -33.58
CA ASN A 170 21.13 57.38 -33.94
C ASN A 170 21.49 58.11 -35.28
N ASP A 171 20.51 58.13 -36.20
CA ASP A 171 20.65 58.88 -37.47
C ASP A 171 20.35 60.41 -37.32
N ASN A 172 20.11 60.89 -36.10
CA ASN A 172 19.76 62.29 -35.78
C ASN A 172 18.42 62.74 -36.41
N LEU A 173 17.50 61.84 -36.70
CA LEU A 173 16.23 62.15 -37.33
C LEU A 173 15.08 62.22 -36.32
N LEU A 174 15.30 61.89 -35.00
CA LEU A 174 14.31 61.86 -33.94
C LEU A 174 14.76 62.67 -32.72
N ALA A 175 13.85 63.38 -32.08
CA ALA A 175 14.09 64.05 -30.81
C ALA A 175 14.44 63.09 -29.69
N ARG A 176 15.37 63.45 -28.80
CA ARG A 176 15.83 62.65 -27.69
C ARG A 176 14.67 62.25 -26.76
N GLU A 177 13.70 63.13 -26.53
CA GLU A 177 12.57 62.93 -25.66
C GLU A 177 11.65 61.81 -26.17
N GLU A 178 11.41 61.78 -27.48
CA GLU A 178 10.58 60.75 -28.11
C GLU A 178 11.26 59.38 -28.09
N TYR A 179 12.58 59.32 -28.28
CA TYR A 179 13.36 58.08 -28.07
C TYR A 179 13.26 57.60 -26.63
N ILE A 180 13.46 58.45 -25.62
CA ILE A 180 13.40 58.11 -24.21
C ILE A 180 11.98 57.57 -23.88
N ARG A 181 10.93 58.25 -24.32
CA ARG A 181 9.55 57.84 -24.12
C ARG A 181 9.28 56.46 -24.67
N SER A 182 9.71 56.16 -25.89
CA SER A 182 9.52 54.86 -26.51
C SER A 182 10.27 53.73 -25.75
N LYS A 183 11.43 54.04 -25.19
CA LYS A 183 12.21 53.16 -24.33
C LYS A 183 11.48 52.88 -23.01
N GLU A 184 11.00 53.92 -22.34
CA GLU A 184 10.24 53.80 -21.08
C GLU A 184 8.95 52.99 -21.27
N ASP A 185 8.20 53.25 -22.36
CA ASP A 185 6.99 52.52 -22.70
C ASP A 185 7.28 51.01 -22.91
N TYR A 186 8.37 50.69 -23.61
CA TYR A 186 8.80 49.30 -23.79
C TYR A 186 9.21 48.66 -22.46
N GLU A 187 10.03 49.32 -21.65
CA GLU A 187 10.47 48.81 -20.34
C GLU A 187 9.29 48.60 -19.40
N LEU A 188 8.31 49.50 -19.40
CA LEU A 188 7.08 49.37 -18.62
C LEU A 188 6.28 48.14 -19.04
N ALA A 189 6.14 47.93 -20.36
CA ALA A 189 5.40 46.73 -20.85
C ALA A 189 6.13 45.42 -20.48
N VAL A 190 7.46 45.41 -20.56
CA VAL A 190 8.26 44.25 -20.10
C VAL A 190 8.02 43.99 -18.62
N ARG A 191 8.08 45.00 -17.76
CA ARG A 191 7.83 44.85 -16.31
C ARG A 191 6.42 44.35 -16.01
N LYS A 192 5.40 44.85 -16.72
CA LYS A 192 4.03 44.36 -16.59
C LYS A 192 3.91 42.89 -16.95
N ARG A 193 4.50 42.47 -18.07
CA ARG A 193 4.54 41.05 -18.49
C ARG A 193 5.23 40.18 -17.43
N ASP A 194 6.38 40.63 -16.92
CA ASP A 194 7.15 39.87 -15.92
C ASP A 194 6.37 39.71 -14.60
N LEU A 195 5.62 40.74 -14.20
CA LEU A 195 4.72 40.68 -13.05
C LEU A 195 3.63 39.63 -13.24
N VAL A 196 3.02 39.55 -14.44
CA VAL A 196 2.00 38.55 -14.73
C VAL A 196 2.59 37.12 -14.75
N LEU A 197 3.83 36.97 -15.25
CA LEU A 197 4.55 35.70 -15.20
C LEU A 197 4.83 35.26 -13.76
N GLU A 198 5.25 36.17 -12.90
CA GLU A 198 5.45 35.86 -11.48
C GLU A 198 4.15 35.50 -10.78
N ARG A 199 3.08 36.26 -11.05
CA ARG A 199 1.72 35.92 -10.55
C ARG A 199 1.28 34.54 -11.04
N GLN A 200 1.50 34.21 -12.32
CA GLN A 200 1.14 32.89 -12.87
C GLN A 200 1.89 31.75 -12.14
N LYS A 201 3.16 31.96 -11.81
CA LYS A 201 3.97 31.00 -11.07
C LYS A 201 3.47 30.81 -9.64
N GLN A 202 3.19 31.90 -8.94
CA GLN A 202 2.65 31.84 -7.58
C GLN A 202 1.27 31.19 -7.55
N ASP A 203 0.38 31.57 -8.47
CA ASP A 203 -0.94 30.95 -8.61
C ASP A 203 -0.85 29.45 -8.87
N SER A 204 0.07 29.01 -9.70
CA SER A 204 0.28 27.58 -9.98
C SER A 204 0.65 26.81 -8.73
N LEU A 205 1.58 27.32 -7.92
CA LEU A 205 1.98 26.69 -6.65
C LEU A 205 0.83 26.66 -5.64
N TYR A 206 0.10 27.75 -5.50
CA TYR A 206 -1.03 27.85 -4.61
C TYR A 206 -2.13 26.86 -4.98
N ARG A 207 -2.47 26.77 -6.28
CA ARG A 207 -3.48 25.85 -6.81
C ARG A 207 -3.12 24.40 -6.56
N THR A 208 -1.86 24.03 -6.85
CA THR A 208 -1.40 22.66 -6.59
C THR A 208 -1.57 22.32 -5.11
N SER A 209 -1.11 23.17 -4.21
CA SER A 209 -1.27 22.94 -2.77
C SER A 209 -2.72 22.86 -2.31
N GLN A 210 -3.60 23.68 -2.87
CA GLN A 210 -5.02 23.66 -2.53
C GLN A 210 -5.72 22.40 -3.03
N VAL A 211 -5.41 21.95 -4.24
CA VAL A 211 -5.97 20.70 -4.80
C VAL A 211 -5.45 19.51 -3.99
N ASP A 212 -4.15 19.43 -3.73
CA ASP A 212 -3.55 18.36 -2.92
C ASP A 212 -4.21 18.25 -1.55
N GLN A 213 -4.47 19.38 -0.89
CA GLN A 213 -5.15 19.41 0.40
C GLN A 213 -6.60 18.91 0.31
N MET A 214 -7.31 19.27 -0.75
CA MET A 214 -8.69 18.79 -0.97
C MET A 214 -8.72 17.31 -1.30
N GLU A 215 -7.80 16.81 -2.11
CA GLU A 215 -7.66 15.39 -2.45
C GLU A 215 -7.33 14.55 -1.22
N GLU A 216 -6.43 15.02 -0.34
CA GLU A 216 -6.12 14.33 0.91
C GLU A 216 -7.32 14.29 1.86
N SER A 217 -8.10 15.38 1.91
CA SER A 217 -9.36 15.39 2.66
C SER A 217 -10.38 14.39 2.12
N LEU A 218 -10.53 14.31 0.79
CA LEU A 218 -11.37 13.30 0.14
C LEU A 218 -10.91 11.88 0.41
N ARG A 219 -9.60 11.64 0.34
CA ARG A 219 -9.01 10.34 0.65
C ARG A 219 -9.32 9.92 2.09
N SER A 220 -9.20 10.83 3.04
CA SER A 220 -9.53 10.57 4.44
C SER A 220 -11.02 10.23 4.62
N MET A 221 -11.91 10.94 3.90
CA MET A 221 -13.34 10.64 3.90
C MET A 221 -13.65 9.28 3.27
N GLN A 222 -12.97 8.89 2.18
CA GLN A 222 -13.11 7.58 1.56
C GLN A 222 -12.68 6.46 2.50
N LEU A 223 -11.59 6.63 3.22
CA LEU A 223 -11.14 5.67 4.24
C LEU A 223 -12.14 5.55 5.38
N ASN A 224 -12.69 6.66 5.85
CA ASN A 224 -13.74 6.64 6.85
C ASN A 224 -15.00 5.91 6.37
N MET A 225 -15.41 6.15 5.12
CA MET A 225 -16.52 5.44 4.47
C MET A 225 -16.26 3.94 4.41
N GLU A 226 -15.04 3.53 4.05
CA GLU A 226 -14.67 2.11 4.02
C GLU A 226 -14.77 1.46 5.40
N LEU A 227 -14.31 2.15 6.44
CA LEU A 227 -14.46 1.68 7.81
C LEU A 227 -15.94 1.53 8.22
N ILE A 228 -16.79 2.49 7.84
CA ILE A 228 -18.23 2.38 8.12
C ILE A 228 -18.85 1.19 7.36
N ARG A 229 -18.46 0.95 6.12
CA ARG A 229 -18.91 -0.21 5.33
C ARG A 229 -18.49 -1.53 5.97
N GLN A 230 -17.28 -1.62 6.48
CA GLN A 230 -16.81 -2.79 7.22
C GLN A 230 -17.66 -3.02 8.48
N ARG A 231 -18.02 -1.95 9.20
CA ARG A 231 -18.94 -2.06 10.35
C ARG A 231 -20.33 -2.54 9.94
N VAL A 232 -20.83 -2.08 8.79
CA VAL A 232 -22.11 -2.60 8.23
C VAL A 232 -21.99 -4.08 7.85
N ASP A 233 -20.88 -4.51 7.27
CA ASP A 233 -20.67 -5.94 6.96
C ASP A 233 -20.56 -6.80 8.23
N ASN A 234 -20.08 -6.23 9.35
CA ASN A 234 -20.05 -6.90 10.65
C ASN A 234 -21.43 -7.11 11.27
N LEU A 235 -22.50 -6.50 10.74
CA LEU A 235 -23.87 -6.82 11.10
C LEU A 235 -24.31 -8.21 10.56
N LYS A 236 -23.57 -8.78 9.63
CA LYS A 236 -23.74 -10.16 9.19
C LYS A 236 -22.83 -11.04 10.02
N VAL A 237 -23.41 -11.77 10.94
CA VAL A 237 -22.66 -12.72 11.76
C VAL A 237 -22.37 -13.95 10.92
N LYS A 238 -21.07 -14.22 10.72
CA LYS A 238 -20.57 -15.29 9.84
C LYS A 238 -19.96 -16.41 10.69
N ALA A 239 -20.06 -17.66 10.20
CA ALA A 239 -19.43 -18.81 10.82
C ALA A 239 -17.90 -18.70 10.78
N PRO A 240 -17.18 -18.80 11.91
CA PRO A 240 -15.72 -18.74 11.96
C PRO A 240 -15.04 -20.06 11.55
N ILE A 241 -15.77 -21.18 11.67
CA ILE A 241 -15.31 -22.53 11.36
C ILE A 241 -16.45 -23.30 10.66
N ASP A 242 -16.11 -24.39 10.03
CA ASP A 242 -17.10 -25.34 9.50
C ASP A 242 -17.73 -26.11 10.68
N GLY A 243 -19.04 -26.31 10.65
CA GLY A 243 -19.75 -26.99 11.73
C GLY A 243 -21.26 -26.97 11.57
N GLU A 244 -21.93 -27.18 12.66
CA GLU A 244 -23.41 -27.16 12.81
C GLU A 244 -23.77 -26.02 13.78
N VAL A 245 -24.80 -25.27 13.45
CA VAL A 245 -25.31 -24.16 14.28
C VAL A 245 -26.09 -24.67 15.47
#